data_5f5bbffa3e6b8c7544ec9c1beb95aab4
#
_entry.id   5f5bbffa3e6b8c7544ec9c1beb95aab4
#
_cell.length_a   1.000
_cell.length_b   1.000
_cell.length_c   1.000
_cell.angle_alpha   90.00
_cell.angle_beta   90.00
_cell.angle_gamma   90.00
#
_symmetry.space_group_name_H-M   'P 1'
#
loop_
_entity.id
_entity.type
_entity.pdbx_description
1 polymer ?
#
loop_
_entity_poly.entity_id
_entity_poly.type
_entity_poly.pdbx_seq_one_letter_code
_entity_poly.pdbx_strand_id
1 'polypeptide(L)'
;ESVLMRYRFGNSVCISSQAGCRMGCRFCASTLNGLSRSLLPSEMLDQIYRIQSDTGERVSHVVIMGTGEPFDNYDNVRRFVTLLTDENGINIGARNLTISTCGIVPRIRQFADEQLHAPNDELRKTLMPVANKYSIEELIDACRYYVNKTSRRITYEYSLVKGVNDGREQAMELISLIKGMNCH
;
A
#
# COMPACT_ATOMS: atom_id res chain seq x y z
N GLU A 1 4.53 -12.13 8.59
CA GLU A 1 5.90 -11.62 8.42
C GLU A 1 5.89 -10.11 8.61
N SER A 2 6.86 -9.58 9.37
CA SER A 2 6.99 -8.15 9.64
C SER A 2 8.46 -7.77 9.77
N VAL A 3 8.79 -6.52 9.47
CA VAL A 3 10.17 -6.00 9.48
C VAL A 3 10.24 -4.70 10.25
N LEU A 4 11.14 -4.62 11.24
CA LEU A 4 11.46 -3.38 11.95
C LEU A 4 12.55 -2.64 11.19
N MET A 5 12.29 -1.39 10.89
CA MET A 5 13.21 -0.46 10.24
C MET A 5 13.48 0.72 11.19
N ARG A 6 14.74 0.94 11.52
CA ARG A 6 15.17 2.02 12.42
C ARG A 6 15.63 3.24 11.62
N TYR A 7 14.99 4.36 11.83
CA TYR A 7 15.30 5.63 11.19
C TYR A 7 15.60 6.71 12.24
N ARG A 8 16.25 7.80 11.83
CA ARG A 8 16.51 8.96 12.71
C ARG A 8 15.24 9.63 13.23
N PHE A 9 14.14 9.52 12.49
CA PHE A 9 12.83 10.08 12.86
C PHE A 9 11.94 9.12 13.65
N GLY A 10 12.40 7.91 13.92
CA GLY A 10 11.69 6.88 14.70
C GLY A 10 11.66 5.51 14.04
N ASN A 11 11.11 4.54 14.75
CA ASN A 11 11.01 3.16 14.29
C ASN A 11 9.78 2.96 13.42
N SER A 12 9.98 2.44 12.22
CA SER A 12 8.92 2.04 11.29
C SER A 12 8.81 0.53 11.22
N VAL A 13 7.58 0.01 11.23
CA VAL A 13 7.33 -1.42 11.06
C VAL A 13 6.57 -1.66 9.77
N CYS A 14 7.13 -2.50 8.91
CA CYS A 14 6.42 -3.07 7.77
C CYS A 14 5.65 -4.30 8.24
N ILE A 15 4.33 -4.32 8.04
CA ILE A 15 3.46 -5.43 8.44
C ILE A 15 2.75 -6.06 7.25
N SER A 16 2.35 -7.32 7.41
CA SER A 16 1.52 -8.06 6.46
C SER A 16 0.04 -7.88 6.74
N SER A 17 -0.78 -7.88 5.69
CA SER A 17 -2.24 -7.86 5.76
C SER A 17 -2.89 -9.21 5.45
N GLN A 18 -2.14 -10.11 4.82
CA GLN A 18 -2.60 -11.44 4.43
C GLN A 18 -1.48 -12.47 4.60
N ALA A 19 -1.81 -13.75 4.58
CA ALA A 19 -0.89 -14.87 4.38
C ALA A 19 -0.94 -15.27 2.90
N GLY A 20 0.09 -14.88 2.13
CA GLY A 20 0.10 -14.95 0.68
C GLY A 20 -0.68 -13.80 0.02
N CYS A 21 -0.78 -13.81 -1.31
CA CYS A 21 -1.47 -12.78 -2.09
C CYS A 21 -1.98 -13.37 -3.41
N ARG A 22 -3.23 -13.06 -3.80
CA ARG A 22 -3.82 -13.54 -5.06
C ARG A 22 -3.70 -12.56 -6.23
N MET A 23 -3.05 -11.41 -6.04
CA MET A 23 -2.96 -10.38 -7.09
C MET A 23 -2.07 -10.77 -8.27
N GLY A 24 -1.14 -11.72 -8.10
CA GLY A 24 -0.34 -12.29 -9.18
C GLY A 24 0.70 -11.34 -9.78
N CYS A 25 1.12 -10.30 -9.07
CA CYS A 25 2.16 -9.37 -9.54
C CYS A 25 3.46 -10.12 -9.77
N ARG A 26 3.99 -10.11 -10.99
CA ARG A 26 5.12 -10.94 -11.41
C ARG A 26 6.44 -10.63 -10.72
N PHE A 27 6.58 -9.43 -10.18
CA PHE A 27 7.76 -8.97 -9.44
C PHE A 27 7.66 -9.20 -7.93
N CYS A 28 6.53 -9.75 -7.42
CA CYS A 28 6.26 -9.83 -5.99
C CYS A 28 6.29 -11.27 -5.49
N ALA A 29 7.17 -11.56 -4.53
CA ALA A 29 7.29 -12.89 -3.93
C ALA A 29 6.03 -13.34 -3.15
N SER A 30 5.23 -12.40 -2.65
CA SER A 30 4.01 -12.70 -1.90
C SER A 30 2.96 -13.47 -2.71
N THR A 31 3.08 -13.50 -4.04
CA THR A 31 2.11 -14.16 -4.93
C THR A 31 2.48 -15.59 -5.31
N LEU A 32 3.69 -16.05 -5.00
CA LEU A 32 4.24 -17.33 -5.46
C LEU A 32 3.37 -18.54 -5.07
N ASN A 33 2.80 -18.51 -3.86
CA ASN A 33 1.96 -19.59 -3.33
C ASN A 33 0.47 -19.20 -3.27
N GLY A 34 0.08 -18.12 -3.95
CA GLY A 34 -1.29 -17.58 -3.90
C GLY A 34 -1.68 -17.04 -2.52
N LEU A 35 -2.98 -16.88 -2.31
CA LEU A 35 -3.55 -16.42 -1.04
C LEU A 35 -3.97 -17.64 -0.18
N SER A 36 -3.41 -17.73 1.01
CA SER A 36 -3.87 -18.69 2.02
C SER A 36 -5.09 -18.13 2.78
N ARG A 37 -4.94 -16.94 3.39
CA ARG A 37 -6.03 -16.26 4.10
C ARG A 37 -5.73 -14.78 4.34
N SER A 38 -6.79 -14.01 4.61
CA SER A 38 -6.68 -12.66 5.16
C SER A 38 -6.36 -12.68 6.65
N LEU A 39 -5.58 -11.71 7.13
CA LEU A 39 -5.31 -11.53 8.55
C LEU A 39 -6.42 -10.72 9.22
N LEU A 40 -6.72 -11.06 10.47
CA LEU A 40 -7.62 -10.30 11.32
C LEU A 40 -6.94 -9.00 11.81
N PRO A 41 -7.71 -7.98 12.21
CA PRO A 41 -7.16 -6.74 12.78
C PRO A 41 -6.23 -7.00 13.98
N SER A 42 -6.58 -7.96 14.83
CA SER A 42 -5.76 -8.37 15.97
C SER A 42 -4.42 -8.97 15.56
N GLU A 43 -4.37 -9.75 14.49
CA GLU A 43 -3.13 -10.34 13.99
C GLU A 43 -2.22 -9.28 13.35
N MET A 44 -2.79 -8.25 12.74
CA MET A 44 -2.02 -7.11 12.24
C MET A 44 -1.44 -6.28 13.39
N LEU A 45 -2.21 -6.04 14.46
CA LEU A 45 -1.72 -5.38 15.68
C LEU A 45 -0.67 -6.22 16.41
N ASP A 46 -0.84 -7.55 16.49
CA ASP A 46 0.09 -8.46 17.14
C ASP A 46 1.50 -8.39 16.53
N GLN A 47 1.63 -8.15 15.22
CA GLN A 47 2.93 -7.93 14.59
C GLN A 47 3.68 -6.73 15.19
N ILE A 48 2.96 -5.67 15.52
CA ILE A 48 3.54 -4.46 16.13
C ILE A 48 3.86 -4.72 17.61
N TYR A 49 2.92 -5.31 18.35
CA TYR A 49 3.11 -5.61 19.78
C TYR A 49 4.28 -6.57 20.01
N ARG A 50 4.43 -7.61 19.17
CA ARG A 50 5.56 -8.54 19.26
C ARG A 50 6.89 -7.84 19.02
N ILE A 51 6.98 -7.01 17.97
CA ILE A 51 8.20 -6.25 17.70
C ILE A 51 8.55 -5.33 18.88
N GLN A 52 7.57 -4.64 19.46
CA GLN A 52 7.79 -3.79 20.64
C GLN A 52 8.20 -4.61 21.86
N SER A 53 7.59 -5.77 22.09
CA SER A 53 7.93 -6.68 23.17
C SER A 53 9.34 -7.25 23.02
N ASP A 54 9.70 -7.70 21.82
CA ASP A 54 10.98 -8.36 21.56
C ASP A 54 12.17 -7.40 21.58
N THR A 55 11.93 -6.14 21.20
CA THR A 55 13.00 -5.14 21.10
C THR A 55 13.03 -4.15 22.26
N GLY A 56 11.95 -4.00 23.00
CA GLY A 56 11.77 -2.92 23.98
C GLY A 56 11.62 -1.54 23.36
N GLU A 57 11.52 -1.44 22.03
CA GLU A 57 11.47 -0.18 21.28
C GLU A 57 10.05 0.18 20.87
N ARG A 58 9.67 1.45 21.06
CA ARG A 58 8.37 1.94 20.56
C ARG A 58 8.36 2.05 19.03
N VAL A 59 7.32 1.52 18.41
CA VAL A 59 7.00 1.76 17.00
C VAL A 59 6.28 3.09 16.87
N SER A 60 6.75 3.94 15.96
CA SER A 60 6.19 5.27 15.69
C SER A 60 5.51 5.38 14.32
N HIS A 61 5.88 4.52 13.36
CA HIS A 61 5.35 4.49 12.01
C HIS A 61 5.00 3.07 11.61
N VAL A 62 3.94 2.92 10.84
CA VAL A 62 3.50 1.62 10.31
C VAL A 62 3.34 1.70 8.79
N VAL A 63 3.84 0.70 8.10
CA VAL A 63 3.70 0.56 6.65
C VAL A 63 3.06 -0.80 6.34
N ILE A 64 1.88 -0.81 5.73
CA ILE A 64 1.24 -2.06 5.26
C ILE A 64 1.72 -2.31 3.83
N MET A 65 2.93 -2.86 3.71
CA MET A 65 3.61 -3.22 2.46
C MET A 65 4.25 -4.62 2.54
N GLY A 66 3.91 -5.40 3.56
CA GLY A 66 4.34 -6.78 3.71
C GLY A 66 3.54 -7.72 2.80
N THR A 67 3.37 -8.95 3.23
CA THR A 67 2.62 -9.94 2.47
C THR A 67 1.13 -9.59 2.39
N GLY A 68 0.57 -9.63 1.18
CA GLY A 68 -0.85 -9.42 0.90
C GLY A 68 -1.17 -8.10 0.19
N GLU A 69 -2.40 -8.02 -0.31
CA GLU A 69 -3.00 -6.79 -0.83
C GLU A 69 -3.97 -6.24 0.23
N PRO A 70 -3.67 -5.10 0.85
CA PRO A 70 -4.52 -4.56 1.92
C PRO A 70 -5.97 -4.32 1.49
N PHE A 71 -6.20 -3.89 0.26
CA PHE A 71 -7.55 -3.61 -0.24
C PHE A 71 -8.34 -4.85 -0.66
N ASP A 72 -7.69 -6.00 -0.76
CA ASP A 72 -8.35 -7.29 -0.84
C ASP A 72 -8.81 -7.79 0.56
N ASN A 73 -8.18 -7.29 1.62
CA ASN A 73 -8.56 -7.49 3.02
C ASN A 73 -9.16 -6.23 3.66
N TYR A 74 -9.94 -5.48 2.92
CA TYR A 74 -10.34 -4.11 3.20
C TYR A 74 -10.96 -3.89 4.58
N ASP A 75 -11.98 -4.65 4.94
CA ASP A 75 -12.74 -4.43 6.19
C ASP A 75 -11.87 -4.65 7.44
N ASN A 76 -11.01 -5.66 7.40
CA ASN A 76 -10.05 -5.93 8.47
C ASN A 76 -8.98 -4.84 8.55
N VAL A 77 -8.46 -4.37 7.40
CA VAL A 77 -7.48 -3.28 7.36
C VAL A 77 -8.11 -1.98 7.88
N ARG A 78 -9.33 -1.67 7.48
CA ARG A 78 -10.06 -0.50 8.01
C ARG A 78 -10.24 -0.57 9.52
N ARG A 79 -10.64 -1.74 10.04
CA ARG A 79 -10.76 -1.95 11.50
C ARG A 79 -9.41 -1.86 12.21
N PHE A 80 -8.36 -2.42 11.61
CA PHE A 80 -6.99 -2.26 12.11
C PHE A 80 -6.58 -0.79 12.20
N VAL A 81 -6.83 0.02 11.17
CA VAL A 81 -6.53 1.47 11.18
C VAL A 81 -7.24 2.17 12.33
N THR A 82 -8.52 1.86 12.55
CA THR A 82 -9.29 2.42 13.70
C THR A 82 -8.62 2.09 15.04
N LEU A 83 -8.24 0.83 15.24
CA LEU A 83 -7.61 0.37 16.49
C LEU A 83 -6.19 0.93 16.67
N LEU A 84 -5.44 1.04 15.56
CA LEU A 84 -4.07 1.59 15.56
C LEU A 84 -4.04 3.06 15.98
N THR A 85 -5.06 3.82 15.58
CA THR A 85 -5.15 5.26 15.81
C THR A 85 -5.90 5.63 17.08
N ASP A 86 -6.47 4.65 17.77
CA ASP A 86 -7.22 4.86 19.03
C ASP A 86 -6.28 5.44 20.09
N GLU A 87 -6.72 6.53 20.74
CA GLU A 87 -5.96 7.22 21.79
C GLU A 87 -5.76 6.37 23.04
N ASN A 88 -6.67 5.43 23.31
CA ASN A 88 -6.60 4.47 24.40
C ASN A 88 -5.83 3.20 24.06
N GLY A 89 -5.34 3.07 22.84
CA GLY A 89 -4.58 1.93 22.32
C GLY A 89 -3.13 2.25 22.06
N ILE A 90 -2.63 1.76 20.92
CA ILE A 90 -1.23 1.99 20.46
C ILE A 90 -0.95 3.46 20.14
N ASN A 91 -1.98 4.19 19.77
CA ASN A 91 -1.98 5.63 19.48
C ASN A 91 -0.92 6.04 18.44
N ILE A 92 -0.90 5.36 17.31
CA ILE A 92 -0.09 5.77 16.16
C ILE A 92 -0.97 6.62 15.24
N GLY A 93 -0.68 7.91 15.16
CA GLY A 93 -1.49 8.84 14.38
C GLY A 93 -1.55 8.47 12.88
N ALA A 94 -2.69 8.74 12.24
CA ALA A 94 -2.95 8.38 10.85
C ALA A 94 -1.95 8.95 9.83
N ARG A 95 -1.18 9.99 10.19
CA ARG A 95 -0.08 10.52 9.36
C ARG A 95 1.17 9.65 9.35
N ASN A 96 1.28 8.76 10.33
CA ASN A 96 2.40 7.83 10.50
C ASN A 96 2.04 6.42 10.01
N LEU A 97 0.90 6.29 9.31
CA LEU A 97 0.48 5.06 8.66
C LEU A 97 0.54 5.22 7.15
N THR A 98 1.21 4.28 6.49
CA THR A 98 1.23 4.13 5.04
C THR A 98 0.57 2.81 4.66
N ILE A 99 -0.33 2.85 3.70
CA ILE A 99 -0.95 1.65 3.12
C ILE A 99 -0.55 1.59 1.64
N SER A 100 0.04 0.47 1.22
CA SER A 100 0.38 0.21 -0.17
C SER A 100 -0.67 -0.68 -0.81
N THR A 101 -1.04 -0.40 -2.06
CA THR A 101 -1.99 -1.21 -2.82
C THR A 101 -1.57 -1.33 -4.28
N CYS A 102 -1.86 -2.46 -4.89
CA CYS A 102 -1.69 -2.67 -6.33
C CYS A 102 -2.77 -1.97 -7.19
N GLY A 103 -3.75 -1.31 -6.58
CA GLY A 103 -4.72 -0.48 -7.27
C GLY A 103 -6.09 -1.13 -7.51
N ILE A 104 -6.75 -1.63 -6.47
CA ILE A 104 -8.15 -2.07 -6.54
C ILE A 104 -9.07 -0.83 -6.53
N VAL A 105 -9.38 -0.28 -7.71
CA VAL A 105 -10.03 1.02 -7.92
C VAL A 105 -11.31 1.26 -7.10
N PRO A 106 -12.30 0.34 -7.00
CA PRO A 106 -13.48 0.59 -6.17
C PRO A 106 -13.14 0.76 -4.68
N ARG A 107 -12.14 0.03 -4.21
CA ARG A 107 -11.68 0.13 -2.82
C ARG A 107 -10.87 1.41 -2.57
N ILE A 108 -10.19 1.93 -3.59
CA ILE A 108 -9.52 3.21 -3.51
C ILE A 108 -10.54 4.34 -3.41
N ARG A 109 -11.59 4.35 -4.22
CA ARG A 109 -12.68 5.32 -4.11
C ARG A 109 -13.40 5.20 -2.77
N GLN A 110 -13.63 3.99 -2.29
CA GLN A 110 -14.18 3.71 -0.97
C GLN A 110 -13.25 4.14 0.17
N PHE A 111 -11.94 4.00 -0.04
CA PHE A 111 -10.88 4.50 0.84
C PHE A 111 -10.41 5.91 0.41
N ALA A 112 -10.92 6.67 -0.58
CA ALA A 112 -10.68 8.01 -1.08
C ALA A 112 -11.12 9.05 -0.10
N ASP A 113 -11.61 8.59 0.46
CA ASP A 113 -11.40 8.64 1.71
C ASP A 113 -10.00 8.02 2.09
N GLU A 114 -9.08 7.51 1.08
CA GLU A 114 -7.97 6.58 1.37
C GLU A 114 -6.99 6.23 0.25
N GLN A 115 -6.01 5.76 -0.14
CA GLN A 115 -4.74 5.77 -0.91
C GLN A 115 -4.44 4.81 -2.09
N LEU A 116 -3.30 4.98 -2.85
CA LEU A 116 -3.04 4.44 -4.18
C LEU A 116 -1.67 4.21 -4.77
N HIS A 117 -1.52 3.46 -5.92
CA HIS A 117 -0.29 3.27 -6.75
C HIS A 117 -0.45 2.92 -8.24
N ALA A 118 0.52 3.30 -9.11
CA ALA A 118 0.98 2.89 -10.47
C ALA A 118 0.36 3.48 -11.76
N PRO A 119 1.17 3.74 -12.86
CA PRO A 119 0.89 4.78 -13.85
C PRO A 119 0.45 4.45 -15.29
N ASN A 120 0.62 3.23 -15.86
CA ASN A 120 0.12 2.97 -17.24
C ASN A 120 -0.39 1.54 -17.50
N ASP A 121 -1.37 1.37 -18.45
CA ASP A 121 -2.14 0.14 -18.60
C ASP A 121 -1.42 -0.99 -19.34
N GLU A 122 -0.78 -0.71 -20.45
CA GLU A 122 -0.14 -1.74 -21.26
C GLU A 122 0.96 -2.46 -20.49
N LEU A 123 1.84 -1.68 -19.92
CA LEU A 123 2.93 -2.16 -19.11
C LEU A 123 2.45 -2.73 -17.77
N ARG A 124 1.43 -2.10 -17.17
CA ARG A 124 0.79 -2.59 -15.95
C ARG A 124 0.20 -3.99 -16.13
N LYS A 125 -0.50 -4.25 -17.23
CA LYS A 125 -1.10 -5.56 -17.54
C LYS A 125 -0.07 -6.68 -17.62
N THR A 126 1.14 -6.38 -18.07
CA THR A 126 2.22 -7.38 -18.12
C THR A 126 2.82 -7.73 -16.77
N LEU A 127 2.80 -6.78 -15.84
CA LEU A 127 3.42 -6.90 -14.50
C LEU A 127 2.40 -7.19 -13.39
N MET A 128 1.17 -6.66 -13.54
CA MET A 128 0.14 -6.67 -12.51
C MET A 128 -1.21 -7.09 -13.09
N PRO A 129 -1.69 -8.32 -12.84
CA PRO A 129 -2.96 -8.81 -13.40
C PRO A 129 -4.18 -7.95 -13.05
N VAL A 130 -4.17 -7.21 -11.95
CA VAL A 130 -5.24 -6.27 -11.55
C VAL A 130 -5.45 -5.17 -12.59
N ALA A 131 -4.45 -4.83 -13.40
CA ALA A 131 -4.57 -3.86 -14.49
C ALA A 131 -5.44 -4.35 -15.67
N ASN A 132 -5.73 -5.64 -15.76
CA ASN A 132 -6.73 -6.16 -16.71
C ASN A 132 -8.17 -5.81 -16.28
N LYS A 133 -8.39 -5.49 -15.01
CA LYS A 133 -9.69 -5.16 -14.44
C LYS A 133 -9.92 -3.65 -14.31
N TYR A 134 -8.87 -2.89 -14.05
CA TYR A 134 -8.94 -1.44 -13.84
C TYR A 134 -7.89 -0.74 -14.68
N SER A 135 -8.33 0.18 -15.56
CA SER A 135 -7.44 0.98 -16.40
C SER A 135 -6.58 1.95 -15.59
N ILE A 136 -5.52 2.45 -16.19
CA ILE A 136 -4.68 3.48 -15.55
C ILE A 136 -5.48 4.79 -15.38
N GLU A 137 -6.35 5.12 -16.31
CA GLU A 137 -7.20 6.31 -16.22
C GLU A 137 -8.14 6.24 -15.02
N GLU A 138 -8.86 5.12 -14.86
CA GLU A 138 -9.71 4.88 -13.68
C GLU A 138 -8.94 4.95 -12.37
N LEU A 139 -7.70 4.45 -12.40
CA LEU A 139 -6.81 4.47 -11.26
C LEU A 139 -6.37 5.90 -10.92
N ILE A 140 -5.88 6.66 -11.89
CA ILE A 140 -5.45 8.06 -11.72
C ILE A 140 -6.62 8.95 -11.31
N ASP A 141 -7.81 8.72 -11.85
CA ASP A 141 -9.02 9.43 -11.43
C ASP A 141 -9.38 9.17 -9.96
N ALA A 142 -9.27 7.92 -9.51
CA ALA A 142 -9.46 7.60 -8.11
C ALA A 142 -8.40 8.26 -7.22
N CYS A 143 -7.15 8.37 -7.71
CA CYS A 143 -6.07 9.09 -7.04
C CYS A 143 -6.37 10.57 -6.88
N ARG A 144 -6.78 11.22 -7.98
CA ARG A 144 -7.17 12.64 -7.98
C ARG A 144 -8.35 12.90 -7.04
N TYR A 145 -9.34 12.02 -7.10
CA TYR A 145 -10.48 12.09 -6.17
C TYR A 145 -10.02 12.03 -4.71
N TYR A 146 -9.13 11.09 -4.36
CA TYR A 146 -8.55 10.98 -3.03
C TYR A 146 -7.81 12.25 -2.61
N VAL A 147 -6.85 12.71 -3.43
CA VAL A 147 -6.05 13.92 -3.12
C VAL A 147 -6.95 15.13 -2.91
N ASN A 148 -7.94 15.32 -3.78
CA ASN A 148 -8.86 16.45 -3.70
C ASN A 148 -9.75 16.41 -2.46
N LYS A 149 -10.21 15.20 -2.09
CA LYS A 149 -11.11 15.02 -0.96
C LYS A 149 -10.41 15.08 0.40
N THR A 150 -9.20 14.54 0.48
CA THR A 150 -8.48 14.39 1.76
C THR A 150 -7.39 15.44 1.97
N SER A 151 -6.99 16.15 0.93
CA SER A 151 -5.80 17.02 0.90
C SER A 151 -4.51 16.29 1.30
N ARG A 152 -4.50 14.96 1.29
CA ARG A 152 -3.34 14.13 1.61
C ARG A 152 -2.53 13.84 0.36
N ARG A 153 -1.22 13.70 0.55
CA ARG A 153 -0.29 13.34 -0.51
C ARG A 153 -0.34 11.84 -0.79
N ILE A 154 -0.21 11.47 -2.07
CA ILE A 154 0.01 10.10 -2.52
C ILE A 154 1.50 9.89 -2.82
N THR A 155 2.00 8.69 -2.56
CA THR A 155 3.32 8.23 -3.02
C THR A 155 3.11 7.16 -4.08
N TYR A 156 3.70 7.35 -5.25
CA TYR A 156 3.74 6.33 -6.30
C TYR A 156 5.04 5.54 -6.19
N GLU A 157 4.91 4.22 -6.13
CA GLU A 157 6.05 3.32 -6.23
C GLU A 157 6.13 2.76 -7.65
N TYR A 158 7.27 2.97 -8.29
CA TYR A 158 7.52 2.54 -9.64
C TYR A 158 8.66 1.53 -9.65
N SER A 159 8.34 0.24 -9.79
CA SER A 159 9.33 -0.82 -9.88
C SER A 159 10.02 -0.78 -11.23
N LEU A 160 11.26 -0.31 -11.29
CA LEU A 160 12.08 -0.32 -12.49
C LEU A 160 12.47 -1.76 -12.88
N VAL A 161 12.03 -2.18 -14.06
CA VAL A 161 12.38 -3.49 -14.66
C VAL A 161 13.20 -3.23 -15.90
N LYS A 162 14.48 -3.65 -15.87
CA LYS A 162 15.45 -3.41 -16.95
C LYS A 162 14.93 -3.91 -18.30
N GLY A 163 14.96 -3.02 -19.29
CA GLY A 163 14.54 -3.30 -20.67
C GLY A 163 13.02 -3.40 -20.85
N VAL A 164 12.22 -3.09 -19.83
CA VAL A 164 10.76 -3.15 -19.86
C VAL A 164 10.14 -1.77 -19.64
N ASN A 165 10.49 -1.10 -18.54
CA ASN A 165 9.90 0.17 -18.15
C ASN A 165 10.91 1.22 -17.65
N ASP A 166 12.18 1.02 -17.91
CA ASP A 166 13.29 1.87 -17.47
C ASP A 166 13.70 2.92 -18.53
N GLY A 167 12.91 3.04 -19.60
CA GLY A 167 13.16 3.97 -20.68
C GLY A 167 12.64 5.39 -20.41
N ARG A 168 13.18 6.35 -21.20
CA ARG A 168 12.79 7.77 -21.12
C ARG A 168 11.31 8.00 -21.48
N GLU A 169 10.78 7.24 -22.41
CA GLU A 169 9.37 7.36 -22.84
C GLU A 169 8.42 7.04 -21.68
N GLN A 170 8.66 5.93 -20.99
CA GLN A 170 7.87 5.51 -19.82
C GLN A 170 7.96 6.54 -18.69
N ALA A 171 9.13 7.13 -18.49
CA ALA A 171 9.28 8.21 -17.49
C ALA A 171 8.47 9.46 -17.88
N MET A 172 8.43 9.84 -19.16
CA MET A 172 7.66 10.98 -19.64
C MET A 172 6.14 10.71 -19.57
N GLU A 173 5.70 9.49 -19.88
CA GLU A 173 4.32 9.05 -19.66
C GLU A 173 3.91 9.19 -18.20
N LEU A 174 4.71 8.63 -17.29
CA LEU A 174 4.46 8.74 -15.84
C LEU A 174 4.32 10.21 -15.41
N ILE A 175 5.26 11.06 -15.81
CA ILE A 175 5.21 12.50 -15.49
C ILE A 175 3.90 13.13 -16.00
N SER A 176 3.47 12.81 -17.22
CA SER A 176 2.24 13.38 -17.78
C SER A 176 0.99 12.98 -17.00
N LEU A 177 0.94 11.73 -16.53
CA LEU A 177 -0.20 11.20 -15.77
C LEU A 177 -0.36 11.83 -14.39
N ILE A 178 0.75 12.05 -13.68
CA ILE A 178 0.73 12.58 -12.30
C ILE A 178 0.90 14.09 -12.21
N LYS A 179 1.11 14.76 -13.34
CA LYS A 179 1.30 16.21 -13.38
C LYS A 179 0.15 16.96 -12.71
N GLY A 180 0.51 17.85 -11.78
CA GLY A 180 -0.44 18.68 -11.03
C GLY A 180 -1.11 17.99 -9.84
N MET A 181 -0.76 16.73 -9.54
CA MET A 181 -1.20 16.07 -8.30
C MET A 181 -0.24 16.31 -7.14
N ASN A 182 -0.78 16.35 -5.92
CA ASN A 182 0.03 16.35 -4.70
C ASN A 182 0.55 14.92 -4.43
N CYS A 183 1.67 14.57 -5.06
CA CYS A 183 2.24 13.22 -5.02
C CYS A 183 3.78 13.23 -4.90
N HIS A 184 4.33 12.08 -4.60
CA HIS A 184 5.75 11.73 -4.66
C HIS A 184 5.97 10.62 -5.65
#